data_a93e0cb1b21b97721b5830a565af792c
#
_entry.id   a93e0cb1b21b97721b5830a565af792c
#
_cell.length_a   1.000
_cell.length_b   1.000
_cell.length_c   1.000
_cell.angle_alpha   90.00
_cell.angle_beta   90.00
_cell.angle_gamma   90.00
#
_symmetry.space_group_name_H-M   'P 1'
#
loop_
_entity.id
_entity.type
_entity.pdbx_description
1 polymer ?
#
loop_
_entity_poly.entity_id
_entity_poly.type
_entity_poly.pdbx_seq_one_letter_code
_entity_poly.pdbx_strand_id
1 'polypeptide(L)'
;MVSFATDHAGVGPHFDRYDVFLLQGTGRREWRIGPHCDDETPQLQENGLNLIPPFEPAETYVLEPGDVLYVPPGVAHWGVALGEAITYSLGFRAPSVGDLMARRTDAALELISTTSLLEDGASLRSPSRPGEITIEHIANARDAINNALDALDSGQWFGEVMTEGDGEPDHPYPAAAIQGEQLRLHPATR
;
A
#
# COMPACT_ATOMS: atom_id res chain seq x y z
N MET A 1 -13.98 4.85 -4.95
CA MET A 1 -15.15 5.23 -4.12
C MET A 1 -15.92 6.35 -4.81
N VAL A 2 -17.28 6.38 -4.68
CA VAL A 2 -18.13 7.50 -5.13
C VAL A 2 -18.80 8.09 -3.89
N SER A 3 -18.74 9.40 -3.73
CA SER A 3 -19.39 10.10 -2.61
C SER A 3 -20.40 11.12 -3.14
N PHE A 4 -21.64 11.02 -2.64
CA PHE A 4 -22.66 12.06 -2.77
C PHE A 4 -22.72 12.85 -1.46
N ALA A 5 -22.82 14.17 -1.55
CA ALA A 5 -22.98 15.04 -0.40
C ALA A 5 -23.98 16.16 -0.71
N THR A 6 -24.79 16.51 0.29
CA THR A 6 -25.64 17.70 0.30
C THR A 6 -24.85 18.93 0.74
N ASP A 7 -25.47 20.08 0.66
CA ASP A 7 -24.83 21.34 1.00
C ASP A 7 -24.18 21.34 2.39
N HIS A 8 -22.96 21.82 2.47
CA HIS A 8 -22.10 21.83 3.67
C HIS A 8 -21.74 20.46 4.25
N ALA A 9 -22.13 19.35 3.61
CA ALA A 9 -21.76 18.00 4.08
C ALA A 9 -20.38 17.57 3.56
N GLY A 10 -19.76 16.66 4.30
CA GLY A 10 -18.48 16.03 3.99
C GLY A 10 -18.14 14.95 5.02
N VAL A 11 -17.06 14.22 4.80
CA VAL A 11 -16.57 13.18 5.72
C VAL A 11 -15.93 13.80 6.97
N GLY A 12 -15.35 14.98 6.84
CA GLY A 12 -14.52 15.60 7.84
C GLY A 12 -13.03 15.58 7.48
N PRO A 13 -12.18 16.24 8.29
CA PRO A 13 -10.75 16.26 8.06
C PRO A 13 -10.12 14.89 8.32
N HIS A 14 -9.32 14.40 7.37
CA HIS A 14 -8.62 13.12 7.43
C HIS A 14 -7.38 13.14 6.54
N PHE A 15 -6.60 12.08 6.59
CA PHE A 15 -5.52 11.80 5.64
C PHE A 15 -5.54 10.33 5.23
N ASP A 16 -5.08 10.07 4.02
CA ASP A 16 -4.90 8.72 3.50
C ASP A 16 -3.42 8.35 3.45
N ARG A 17 -3.09 7.05 3.56
CA ARG A 17 -1.72 6.53 3.45
C ARG A 17 -1.37 6.11 2.03
N TYR A 18 -2.14 6.57 1.05
CA TYR A 18 -2.00 6.24 -0.36
C TYR A 18 -2.33 7.46 -1.23
N ASP A 19 -1.93 7.38 -2.48
CA ASP A 19 -2.22 8.43 -3.46
C ASP A 19 -3.71 8.48 -3.77
N VAL A 20 -4.30 9.67 -3.78
CA VAL A 20 -5.72 9.87 -4.10
C VAL A 20 -5.88 10.92 -5.19
N PHE A 21 -6.66 10.58 -6.22
CA PHE A 21 -7.16 11.52 -7.20
C PHE A 21 -8.65 11.76 -6.96
N LEU A 22 -9.02 13.00 -6.72
CA LEU A 22 -10.38 13.45 -6.42
C LEU A 22 -10.96 14.10 -7.66
N LEU A 23 -11.73 13.34 -8.44
CA LEU A 23 -12.39 13.83 -9.64
C LEU A 23 -13.76 14.39 -9.26
N GLN A 24 -14.02 15.67 -9.52
CA GLN A 24 -15.34 16.27 -9.33
C GLN A 24 -16.27 15.88 -10.46
N GLY A 25 -17.33 15.14 -10.12
CA GLY A 25 -18.31 14.64 -11.10
C GLY A 25 -19.42 15.64 -11.36
N THR A 26 -20.17 16.02 -10.32
CA THR A 26 -21.26 17.01 -10.40
C THR A 26 -21.24 17.93 -9.21
N GLY A 27 -21.81 19.13 -9.35
CA GLY A 27 -21.80 20.15 -8.30
C GLY A 27 -20.39 20.65 -8.02
N ARG A 28 -20.22 21.31 -6.89
CA ARG A 28 -18.93 21.89 -6.48
C ARG A 28 -18.54 21.39 -5.08
N ARG A 29 -17.24 21.24 -4.85
CA ARG A 29 -16.72 20.89 -3.54
C ARG A 29 -15.49 21.73 -3.22
N GLU A 30 -15.49 22.32 -2.03
CA GLU A 30 -14.34 22.99 -1.46
C GLU A 30 -13.44 21.95 -0.79
N TRP A 31 -12.17 21.91 -1.18
CA TRP A 31 -11.14 21.07 -0.61
C TRP A 31 -10.12 21.94 0.13
N ARG A 32 -9.97 21.66 1.41
CA ARG A 32 -9.00 22.28 2.31
C ARG A 32 -7.83 21.34 2.48
N ILE A 33 -6.64 21.77 2.10
CA ILE A 33 -5.41 21.01 2.18
C ILE A 33 -4.61 21.49 3.40
N GLY A 34 -4.20 20.53 4.22
CA GLY A 34 -3.54 20.79 5.50
C GLY A 34 -2.10 20.28 5.56
N PRO A 35 -1.58 20.10 6.78
CA PRO A 35 -0.22 19.63 6.99
C PRO A 35 -0.06 18.16 6.58
N HIS A 36 1.20 17.73 6.50
CA HIS A 36 1.54 16.34 6.41
C HIS A 36 1.34 15.65 7.78
N CYS A 37 0.64 14.53 7.77
CA CYS A 37 0.31 13.69 8.91
C CYS A 37 1.05 12.35 8.83
N ASP A 38 1.22 11.71 9.99
CA ASP A 38 1.91 10.43 10.15
C ASP A 38 1.20 9.55 11.19
N ASP A 39 1.88 8.50 11.65
CA ASP A 39 1.36 7.56 12.64
C ASP A 39 1.23 8.15 14.05
N GLU A 40 1.91 9.26 14.33
CA GLU A 40 1.86 9.98 15.61
C GLU A 40 0.75 11.05 15.62
N THR A 41 0.17 11.35 14.46
CA THR A 41 -0.91 12.34 14.34
C THR A 41 -2.15 11.87 15.10
N PRO A 42 -2.69 12.69 16.05
CA PRO A 42 -3.87 12.33 16.80
C PRO A 42 -5.07 12.05 15.89
N GLN A 43 -5.71 10.90 16.08
CA GLN A 43 -6.90 10.49 15.33
C GLN A 43 -8.12 10.44 16.24
N LEU A 44 -9.21 10.97 15.74
CA LEU A 44 -10.53 10.90 16.35
C LEU A 44 -11.29 9.74 15.68
N GLN A 45 -11.66 8.73 16.46
CA GLN A 45 -12.49 7.63 15.95
C GLN A 45 -13.96 8.02 16.10
N GLU A 46 -14.53 8.57 15.04
CA GLU A 46 -15.94 8.93 15.00
C GLU A 46 -16.66 8.08 13.94
N ASN A 47 -17.67 7.36 14.36
CA ASN A 47 -18.51 6.52 13.48
C ASN A 47 -17.72 5.53 12.59
N GLY A 48 -16.60 5.01 13.09
CA GLY A 48 -15.72 4.11 12.34
C GLY A 48 -14.81 4.79 11.34
N LEU A 49 -14.75 6.12 11.35
CA LEU A 49 -13.86 6.92 10.50
C LEU A 49 -12.64 7.39 11.31
N ASN A 50 -11.46 7.33 10.70
CA ASN A 50 -10.22 7.83 11.26
C ASN A 50 -10.08 9.32 10.90
N LEU A 51 -10.79 10.19 11.62
CA LEU A 51 -10.71 11.61 11.42
C LEU A 51 -9.55 12.21 12.23
N ILE A 52 -9.09 13.38 11.81
CA ILE A 52 -8.14 14.20 12.59
C ILE A 52 -8.84 15.45 13.13
N PRO A 53 -8.28 16.12 14.15
CA PRO A 53 -8.80 17.41 14.58
C PRO A 53 -8.85 18.40 13.41
N PRO A 54 -9.85 19.34 13.40
CA PRO A 54 -9.87 20.40 12.43
C PRO A 54 -8.55 21.17 12.40
N PHE A 55 -8.10 21.54 11.21
CA PHE A 55 -6.84 22.24 10.99
C PHE A 55 -7.04 23.53 10.18
N GLU A 56 -6.11 24.46 10.31
CA GLU A 56 -6.04 25.62 9.43
C GLU A 56 -5.48 25.19 8.08
N PRO A 57 -6.21 25.40 6.98
CA PRO A 57 -5.76 24.96 5.65
C PRO A 57 -4.59 25.79 5.16
N ALA A 58 -3.56 25.12 4.63
CA ALA A 58 -2.48 25.78 3.92
C ALA A 58 -2.94 26.27 2.54
N GLU A 59 -3.84 25.50 1.91
CA GLU A 59 -4.41 25.81 0.60
C GLU A 59 -5.88 25.40 0.57
N THR A 60 -6.68 26.09 -0.25
CA THR A 60 -8.10 25.80 -0.45
C THR A 60 -8.41 25.86 -1.93
N TYR A 61 -9.07 24.82 -2.44
CA TYR A 61 -9.49 24.69 -3.82
C TYR A 61 -10.99 24.45 -3.91
N VAL A 62 -11.67 25.12 -4.82
CA VAL A 62 -13.05 24.81 -5.16
C VAL A 62 -13.03 24.08 -6.51
N LEU A 63 -13.37 22.79 -6.48
CA LEU A 63 -13.43 21.97 -7.70
C LEU A 63 -14.81 22.07 -8.35
N GLU A 64 -14.81 22.23 -9.66
CA GLU A 64 -15.96 22.19 -10.54
C GLU A 64 -15.99 20.87 -11.35
N PRO A 65 -17.13 20.49 -11.95
CA PRO A 65 -17.21 19.23 -12.72
C PRO A 65 -16.13 19.09 -13.79
N GLY A 66 -15.35 18.00 -13.70
CA GLY A 66 -14.22 17.71 -14.58
C GLY A 66 -12.85 18.06 -13.97
N ASP A 67 -12.81 18.83 -12.88
CA ASP A 67 -11.56 19.10 -12.19
C ASP A 67 -11.07 17.86 -11.43
N VAL A 68 -9.75 17.72 -11.34
CA VAL A 68 -9.07 16.66 -10.59
C VAL A 68 -8.08 17.28 -9.61
N LEU A 69 -8.20 16.92 -8.34
CA LEU A 69 -7.23 17.24 -7.31
C LEU A 69 -6.44 15.98 -6.93
N TYR A 70 -5.13 16.04 -7.03
CA TYR A 70 -4.24 15.01 -6.52
C TYR A 70 -3.85 15.33 -5.09
N VAL A 71 -4.00 14.35 -4.20
CA VAL A 71 -3.58 14.42 -2.80
C VAL A 71 -2.57 13.32 -2.54
N PRO A 72 -1.30 13.69 -2.20
CA PRO A 72 -0.26 12.70 -1.87
C PRO A 72 -0.55 11.97 -0.55
N PRO A 73 0.08 10.79 -0.32
CA PRO A 73 0.00 10.09 0.96
C PRO A 73 0.39 10.99 2.15
N GLY A 74 -0.37 10.87 3.25
CA GLY A 74 -0.11 11.60 4.48
C GLY A 74 -0.56 13.07 4.48
N VAL A 75 -1.04 13.61 3.37
CA VAL A 75 -1.51 15.01 3.35
C VAL A 75 -2.93 15.11 3.87
N ALA A 76 -3.12 15.92 4.93
CA ALA A 76 -4.43 16.18 5.49
C ALA A 76 -5.33 16.90 4.48
N HIS A 77 -6.57 16.44 4.36
CA HIS A 77 -7.54 17.06 3.47
C HIS A 77 -8.96 16.99 4.03
N TRP A 78 -9.78 17.96 3.63
CA TRP A 78 -11.15 18.07 4.08
C TRP A 78 -12.04 18.63 2.98
N GLY A 79 -12.93 17.80 2.45
CA GLY A 79 -13.88 18.17 1.40
C GLY A 79 -15.23 18.58 1.96
N VAL A 80 -15.72 19.75 1.59
CA VAL A 80 -17.05 20.29 1.96
C VAL A 80 -17.83 20.60 0.69
N ALA A 81 -19.02 20.03 0.56
CA ALA A 81 -19.88 20.26 -0.60
C ALA A 81 -20.46 21.67 -0.59
N LEU A 82 -20.51 22.30 -1.75
CA LEU A 82 -21.16 23.61 -1.99
C LEU A 82 -22.42 23.35 -2.84
N GLY A 83 -23.54 23.04 -2.17
CA GLY A 83 -24.73 22.45 -2.77
C GLY A 83 -24.61 20.92 -2.89
N GLU A 84 -25.45 20.29 -3.69
CA GLU A 84 -25.35 18.86 -3.99
C GLU A 84 -24.14 18.59 -4.86
N ALA A 85 -23.32 17.60 -4.48
CA ALA A 85 -22.09 17.30 -5.17
C ALA A 85 -21.79 15.80 -5.20
N ILE A 86 -21.22 15.32 -6.32
CA ILE A 86 -20.69 13.96 -6.49
C ILE A 86 -19.20 14.06 -6.78
N THR A 87 -18.39 13.34 -6.00
CA THR A 87 -16.95 13.21 -6.22
C THR A 87 -16.58 11.74 -6.36
N TYR A 88 -15.70 11.43 -7.31
CA TYR A 88 -15.07 10.12 -7.48
C TYR A 88 -13.68 10.18 -6.86
N SER A 89 -13.41 9.33 -5.88
CA SER A 89 -12.09 9.16 -5.28
C SER A 89 -11.44 7.90 -5.85
N LEU A 90 -10.30 8.08 -6.50
CA LEU A 90 -9.46 7.02 -7.07
C LEU A 90 -8.22 6.92 -6.21
N GLY A 91 -8.17 5.89 -5.36
CA GLY A 91 -7.04 5.64 -4.46
C GLY A 91 -6.10 4.58 -5.04
N PHE A 92 -4.81 4.83 -4.97
CA PHE A 92 -3.76 3.90 -5.39
C PHE A 92 -2.96 3.48 -4.18
N ARG A 93 -3.31 2.33 -3.61
CA ARG A 93 -2.62 1.78 -2.44
C ARG A 93 -1.33 1.12 -2.86
N ALA A 94 -0.22 1.56 -2.27
CA ALA A 94 1.02 0.82 -2.32
C ALA A 94 1.02 -0.26 -1.22
N PRO A 95 1.49 -1.49 -1.51
CA PRO A 95 1.68 -2.49 -0.48
C PRO A 95 2.73 -2.02 0.53
N SER A 96 2.55 -2.34 1.80
CA SER A 96 3.59 -2.07 2.80
C SER A 96 4.81 -2.95 2.55
N VAL A 97 5.98 -2.53 3.05
CA VAL A 97 7.19 -3.37 3.01
C VAL A 97 6.95 -4.70 3.76
N GLY A 98 6.12 -4.68 4.81
CA GLY A 98 5.72 -5.89 5.53
C GLY A 98 4.92 -6.86 4.65
N ASP A 99 3.94 -6.35 3.89
CA ASP A 99 3.15 -7.17 2.96
C ASP A 99 4.05 -7.76 1.86
N LEU A 100 4.95 -6.95 1.31
CA LEU A 100 5.91 -7.42 0.30
C LEU A 100 6.84 -8.51 0.86
N MET A 101 7.33 -8.35 2.09
CA MET A 101 8.16 -9.37 2.74
C MET A 101 7.39 -10.65 2.99
N ALA A 102 6.18 -10.57 3.50
CA ALA A 102 5.32 -11.74 3.74
C ALA A 102 5.09 -12.50 2.44
N ARG A 103 4.64 -11.83 1.40
CA ARG A 103 4.36 -12.44 0.10
C ARG A 103 5.59 -13.04 -0.57
N ARG A 104 6.72 -12.34 -0.53
CA ARG A 104 7.97 -12.87 -1.06
C ARG A 104 8.42 -14.11 -0.30
N THR A 105 8.26 -14.10 1.02
CA THR A 105 8.62 -15.25 1.86
C THR A 105 7.71 -16.44 1.58
N ASP A 106 6.39 -16.23 1.49
CA ASP A 106 5.43 -17.28 1.17
C ASP A 106 5.76 -17.94 -0.19
N ALA A 107 6.01 -17.13 -1.21
CA ALA A 107 6.39 -17.63 -2.53
C ALA A 107 7.73 -18.41 -2.51
N ALA A 108 8.70 -17.97 -1.71
CA ALA A 108 9.97 -18.68 -1.53
C ALA A 108 9.78 -20.02 -0.80
N LEU A 109 8.91 -20.07 0.20
CA LEU A 109 8.62 -21.28 0.97
C LEU A 109 8.00 -22.38 0.10
N GLU A 110 7.21 -22.04 -0.91
CA GLU A 110 6.65 -23.02 -1.86
C GLU A 110 7.74 -23.73 -2.70
N LEU A 111 8.89 -23.09 -2.91
CA LEU A 111 10.00 -23.63 -3.67
C LEU A 111 10.99 -24.44 -2.82
N ILE A 112 10.99 -24.22 -1.50
CA ILE A 112 11.95 -24.87 -0.60
C ILE A 112 11.44 -26.27 -0.25
N SER A 113 12.31 -27.27 -0.45
CA SER A 113 12.00 -28.64 0.01
C SER A 113 11.90 -28.67 1.54
N THR A 114 10.90 -29.39 2.06
CA THR A 114 10.74 -29.62 3.50
C THR A 114 11.91 -30.39 4.12
N THR A 115 12.78 -30.98 3.29
CA THR A 115 14.01 -31.69 3.71
C THR A 115 15.25 -30.83 3.61
N SER A 116 15.15 -29.58 3.14
CA SER A 116 16.29 -28.66 3.11
C SER A 116 16.64 -28.23 4.54
N LEU A 117 17.86 -28.50 4.93
CA LEU A 117 18.39 -28.12 6.23
C LEU A 117 19.48 -27.06 6.06
N LEU A 118 19.66 -26.25 7.10
CA LEU A 118 20.81 -25.35 7.15
C LEU A 118 22.07 -26.21 7.25
N GLU A 119 22.94 -26.10 6.27
CA GLU A 119 24.22 -26.78 6.25
C GLU A 119 25.29 -25.89 6.92
N ASP A 120 26.22 -26.55 7.64
CA ASP A 120 27.38 -25.85 8.18
C ASP A 120 28.25 -25.38 7.00
N GLY A 121 28.43 -24.07 6.88
CA GLY A 121 29.30 -23.50 5.85
C GLY A 121 30.76 -23.93 6.06
N ALA A 122 31.48 -24.13 4.95
CA ALA A 122 32.90 -24.50 4.99
C ALA A 122 33.81 -23.52 5.79
N SER A 123 33.31 -22.33 6.03
CA SER A 123 33.98 -21.26 6.81
C SER A 123 33.68 -21.31 8.31
N LEU A 124 32.70 -22.11 8.75
CA LEU A 124 32.34 -22.20 10.16
C LEU A 124 33.50 -22.86 10.94
N ARG A 125 34.01 -22.10 11.90
CA ARG A 125 35.02 -22.58 12.84
C ARG A 125 34.35 -23.09 14.10
N SER A 126 34.93 -24.13 14.70
CA SER A 126 34.47 -24.56 16.03
C SER A 126 34.54 -23.40 17.01
N PRO A 127 33.46 -23.12 17.74
CA PRO A 127 33.40 -22.04 18.69
C PRO A 127 34.43 -22.27 19.81
N SER A 128 34.94 -21.19 20.36
CA SER A 128 35.92 -21.26 21.48
C SER A 128 35.30 -21.75 22.79
N ARG A 129 33.97 -21.67 22.89
CA ARG A 129 33.18 -22.12 24.05
C ARG A 129 32.07 -23.04 23.62
N PRO A 130 31.81 -24.15 24.32
CA PRO A 130 30.63 -24.99 24.03
C PRO A 130 29.33 -24.21 24.15
N GLY A 131 28.45 -24.33 23.13
CA GLY A 131 27.16 -23.65 23.10
C GLY A 131 27.19 -22.18 22.65
N GLU A 132 28.34 -21.66 22.26
CA GLU A 132 28.47 -20.31 21.72
C GLU A 132 27.94 -20.25 20.28
N ILE A 133 27.05 -19.32 20.01
CA ILE A 133 26.59 -18.96 18.64
C ILE A 133 27.45 -17.79 18.19
N THR A 134 28.31 -18.03 17.22
CA THR A 134 29.22 -16.99 16.71
C THR A 134 28.56 -16.14 15.63
N ILE A 135 29.18 -15.02 15.27
CA ILE A 135 28.71 -14.16 14.20
C ILE A 135 28.69 -14.87 12.83
N GLU A 136 29.60 -15.84 12.65
CA GLU A 136 29.66 -16.66 11.43
C GLU A 136 28.44 -17.60 11.31
N HIS A 137 27.92 -18.15 12.42
CA HIS A 137 26.69 -18.94 12.42
C HIS A 137 25.48 -18.07 11.99
N ILE A 138 25.41 -16.83 12.52
CA ILE A 138 24.35 -15.90 12.16
C ILE A 138 24.45 -15.49 10.68
N ALA A 139 25.68 -15.24 10.19
CA ALA A 139 25.91 -14.90 8.79
C ALA A 139 25.50 -16.05 7.88
N ASN A 140 25.89 -17.30 8.19
CA ASN A 140 25.51 -18.48 7.41
C ASN A 140 23.98 -18.65 7.31
N ALA A 141 23.28 -18.48 8.42
CA ALA A 141 21.81 -18.55 8.42
C ALA A 141 21.18 -17.43 7.58
N ARG A 142 21.71 -16.21 7.66
CA ARG A 142 21.26 -15.07 6.85
C ARG A 142 21.47 -15.33 5.36
N ASP A 143 22.65 -15.83 4.99
CA ASP A 143 22.99 -16.13 3.60
C ASP A 143 22.09 -17.24 3.03
N ALA A 144 21.78 -18.26 3.83
CA ALA A 144 20.84 -19.31 3.42
C ALA A 144 19.43 -18.74 3.15
N ILE A 145 18.93 -17.83 4.00
CA ILE A 145 17.63 -17.16 3.80
C ILE A 145 17.67 -16.28 2.55
N ASN A 146 18.71 -15.47 2.38
CA ASN A 146 18.82 -14.59 1.22
C ASN A 146 18.90 -15.40 -0.08
N ASN A 147 19.68 -16.48 -0.11
CA ASN A 147 19.78 -17.35 -1.27
C ASN A 147 18.42 -17.98 -1.63
N ALA A 148 17.63 -18.36 -0.62
CA ALA A 148 16.29 -18.90 -0.85
C ALA A 148 15.33 -17.83 -1.42
N LEU A 149 15.40 -16.59 -0.94
CA LEU A 149 14.64 -15.48 -1.46
C LEU A 149 15.07 -15.05 -2.86
N ASP A 150 16.37 -15.13 -3.15
CA ASP A 150 16.94 -14.74 -4.45
C ASP A 150 16.73 -15.83 -5.52
N ALA A 151 16.42 -17.07 -5.11
CA ALA A 151 16.00 -18.13 -6.02
C ALA A 151 14.62 -17.91 -6.66
N LEU A 152 13.85 -16.95 -6.17
CA LEU A 152 12.63 -16.46 -6.80
C LEU A 152 12.97 -15.68 -8.08
N ASP A 153 13.02 -16.40 -9.21
CA ASP A 153 13.43 -15.86 -10.51
C ASP A 153 12.31 -15.08 -11.23
N SER A 154 11.08 -15.15 -10.74
CA SER A 154 9.92 -14.48 -11.34
C SER A 154 9.42 -13.33 -10.46
N GLY A 155 9.12 -12.20 -11.08
CA GLY A 155 8.37 -11.12 -10.42
C GLY A 155 6.87 -11.40 -10.28
N GLN A 156 6.43 -12.66 -10.48
CA GLN A 156 5.02 -13.03 -10.45
C GLN A 156 4.39 -12.72 -9.09
N TRP A 157 5.05 -13.08 -8.00
CA TRP A 157 4.59 -12.79 -6.64
C TRP A 157 4.32 -11.28 -6.43
N PHE A 158 5.16 -10.42 -7.02
CA PHE A 158 4.96 -8.97 -6.95
C PHE A 158 3.79 -8.52 -7.81
N GLY A 159 3.65 -9.08 -9.02
CA GLY A 159 2.50 -8.84 -9.89
C GLY A 159 1.19 -9.22 -9.23
N GLU A 160 1.14 -10.34 -8.51
CA GLU A 160 -0.02 -10.80 -7.74
C GLU A 160 -0.37 -9.80 -6.63
N VAL A 161 0.60 -9.38 -5.82
CA VAL A 161 0.40 -8.36 -4.78
C VAL A 161 -0.16 -7.06 -5.34
N MET A 162 0.37 -6.60 -6.47
CA MET A 162 -0.05 -5.32 -7.07
C MET A 162 -1.42 -5.38 -7.75
N THR A 163 -1.93 -6.58 -8.02
CA THR A 163 -3.22 -6.76 -8.71
C THR A 163 -4.30 -7.42 -7.84
N GLU A 164 -3.96 -7.83 -6.61
CA GLU A 164 -4.92 -8.30 -5.63
C GLU A 164 -5.88 -7.16 -5.24
N GLY A 165 -7.18 -7.38 -5.44
CA GLY A 165 -8.21 -6.45 -4.98
C GLY A 165 -8.52 -6.63 -3.49
N ASP A 166 -9.07 -5.59 -2.85
CA ASP A 166 -9.47 -5.58 -1.43
C ASP A 166 -10.69 -6.47 -1.09
N GLY A 167 -11.13 -7.35 -1.96
CA GLY A 167 -12.30 -8.21 -1.76
C GLY A 167 -12.34 -9.41 -2.70
N GLU A 168 -13.26 -10.36 -2.43
CA GLU A 168 -13.53 -11.43 -3.38
C GLU A 168 -13.85 -10.81 -4.76
N PRO A 169 -13.13 -11.21 -5.81
CA PRO A 169 -13.35 -10.63 -7.12
C PRO A 169 -14.74 -11.02 -7.61
N ASP A 170 -15.62 -10.04 -7.73
CA ASP A 170 -16.91 -10.21 -8.44
C ASP A 170 -16.67 -10.54 -9.93
N HIS A 171 -15.44 -10.36 -10.39
CA HIS A 171 -14.93 -10.78 -11.69
C HIS A 171 -13.51 -11.30 -11.55
N PRO A 172 -13.17 -12.45 -12.13
CA PRO A 172 -11.80 -12.93 -12.17
C PRO A 172 -10.98 -11.96 -13.02
N TYR A 173 -10.24 -11.06 -12.37
CA TYR A 173 -9.18 -10.35 -13.06
C TYR A 173 -8.10 -11.38 -13.39
N PRO A 174 -7.77 -11.58 -14.65
CA PRO A 174 -6.70 -12.50 -14.98
C PRO A 174 -5.40 -11.96 -14.37
N ALA A 175 -4.61 -12.89 -13.84
CA ALA A 175 -3.31 -12.61 -13.26
C ALA A 175 -2.46 -11.73 -14.18
N ALA A 176 -1.71 -10.79 -13.62
CA ALA A 176 -0.75 -10.00 -14.39
C ALA A 176 0.26 -10.93 -15.05
N ALA A 177 0.38 -10.85 -16.35
CA ALA A 177 1.40 -11.61 -17.08
C ALA A 177 2.65 -10.74 -17.25
N ILE A 178 3.80 -11.28 -16.81
CA ILE A 178 5.10 -10.71 -17.11
C ILE A 178 5.57 -11.28 -18.44
N GLN A 179 5.70 -10.44 -19.46
CA GLN A 179 6.32 -10.80 -20.73
C GLN A 179 7.62 -10.01 -20.92
N GLY A 180 8.74 -10.70 -20.77
CA GLY A 180 10.07 -10.08 -20.82
C GLY A 180 10.34 -9.21 -19.57
N GLU A 181 11.01 -8.08 -19.74
CA GLU A 181 11.30 -7.12 -18.65
C GLU A 181 10.15 -6.13 -18.37
N GLN A 182 8.99 -6.27 -19.03
CA GLN A 182 7.87 -5.34 -18.88
C GLN A 182 6.64 -6.05 -18.31
N LEU A 183 6.12 -5.47 -17.23
CA LEU A 183 4.81 -5.84 -16.68
C LEU A 183 3.72 -5.37 -17.66
N ARG A 184 2.95 -6.30 -18.24
CA ARG A 184 1.78 -5.95 -19.05
C ARG A 184 0.52 -6.13 -18.22
N LEU A 185 -0.20 -5.04 -18.05
CA LEU A 185 -1.55 -5.08 -17.48
C LEU A 185 -2.49 -5.83 -18.45
N HIS A 186 -3.41 -6.61 -17.89
CA HIS A 186 -4.42 -7.28 -18.69
C HIS A 186 -5.31 -6.27 -19.42
N PRO A 187 -5.73 -6.53 -20.69
CA PRO A 187 -6.57 -5.61 -21.46
C PRO A 187 -7.92 -5.23 -20.82
N ALA A 188 -8.41 -6.03 -19.85
CA ALA A 188 -9.63 -5.75 -19.10
C ALA A 188 -9.44 -4.78 -17.92
N THR A 189 -8.22 -4.32 -17.64
CA THR A 189 -7.91 -3.32 -16.60
C THR A 189 -8.00 -1.88 -17.14
N ARG A 190 -8.85 -1.61 -18.11
CA ARG A 190 -9.14 -0.27 -18.62
C ARG A 190 -10.33 0.36 -17.90
#